data_7282d035dc515a72b848b24ff7c9ad38
#
_entry.id   7282d035dc515a72b848b24ff7c9ad38
#
_cell.length_a   1.000
_cell.length_b   1.000
_cell.length_c   1.000
_cell.angle_alpha   90.00
_cell.angle_beta   90.00
_cell.angle_gamma   90.00
#
_symmetry.space_group_name_H-M   'P 1'
#
loop_
_entity.id
_entity.type
_entity.pdbx_description
1 polymer ?
#
loop_
_entity_poly.entity_id
_entity_poly.type
_entity_poly.pdbx_seq_one_letter_code
_entity_poly.pdbx_strand_id
1 'polypeptide(L)'
;MRLSVFQTLPLLAVALCAVGSSWAGLIWPTPNPAFQNGQPIEAYIQSTASGVAESGLFGCVRNSGARFHEGLDLYPVSRDKRGEPADPVYAVLPGRVVHVNRTAGYSSYGRYVVIAHDQETPAFHTLYAHLASVSDGIAPGARVDSGTALGLMGRSASYSIPKTRAHLHFEIGFRLTDDFQAWYDYQKFGSKNRHGKWNGMNLVSLDPLDFYESVRKGKVGNVYEYMKAIPAYARIRVQVSQVPDFVSNYPALVTRPYAGRKIVAWDIAFSQYGVPKEWTPRFAEEGIGGRPGDVKVLAYNPKRLQEQSCRRVLDLGGKTPKISSGTLSTLKKLFGFK
;
A
#
# COMPACT_ATOMS: atom_id res chain seq x y z
N MET A 1 33.16 -69.66 5.67
CA MET A 1 31.76 -69.23 5.49
C MET A 1 31.57 -67.96 6.30
N ARG A 2 31.64 -66.76 5.66
CA ARG A 2 31.45 -65.47 6.33
C ARG A 2 30.12 -64.88 5.86
N LEU A 3 29.16 -64.73 6.76
CA LEU A 3 27.90 -64.04 6.50
C LEU A 3 28.14 -62.56 6.60
N SER A 4 27.85 -61.84 5.53
CA SER A 4 27.78 -60.39 5.50
C SER A 4 26.37 -59.93 5.87
N VAL A 5 26.29 -59.10 6.92
CA VAL A 5 25.06 -58.45 7.36
C VAL A 5 24.89 -57.15 6.60
N PHE A 6 23.82 -57.03 5.79
CA PHE A 6 23.42 -55.80 5.16
C PHE A 6 22.68 -54.93 6.20
N GLN A 7 23.28 -53.80 6.55
CA GLN A 7 22.58 -52.75 7.32
C GLN A 7 21.74 -51.90 6.38
N THR A 8 20.42 -51.94 6.55
CA THR A 8 19.49 -51.04 5.90
C THR A 8 19.46 -49.71 6.66
N LEU A 9 19.93 -48.62 6.04
CA LEU A 9 19.71 -47.27 6.55
C LEU A 9 18.23 -46.89 6.35
N PRO A 10 17.59 -46.26 7.36
CA PRO A 10 16.26 -45.72 7.18
C PRO A 10 16.33 -44.45 6.33
N LEU A 11 15.55 -44.40 5.23
CA LEU A 11 15.27 -43.15 4.49
C LEU A 11 14.50 -42.20 5.43
N LEU A 12 15.18 -41.14 5.83
CA LEU A 12 14.52 -39.98 6.48
C LEU A 12 13.69 -39.24 5.42
N ALA A 13 12.37 -39.45 5.41
CA ALA A 13 11.45 -38.68 4.63
C ALA A 13 11.42 -37.25 5.22
N VAL A 14 12.11 -36.32 4.60
CA VAL A 14 11.94 -34.89 4.87
C VAL A 14 10.56 -34.50 4.35
N ALA A 15 9.59 -34.45 5.26
CA ALA A 15 8.30 -33.82 4.96
C ALA A 15 8.57 -32.34 4.67
N LEU A 16 8.57 -31.96 3.39
CA LEU A 16 8.39 -30.57 2.98
C LEU A 16 6.99 -30.16 3.48
N CYS A 17 6.93 -29.54 4.65
CA CYS A 17 5.78 -28.73 5.01
C CYS A 17 5.70 -27.62 3.98
N ALA A 18 4.85 -27.78 2.98
CA ALA A 18 4.38 -26.68 2.17
C ALA A 18 3.72 -25.70 3.15
N VAL A 19 4.43 -24.61 3.48
CA VAL A 19 3.84 -23.46 4.15
C VAL A 19 2.93 -22.81 3.13
N GLY A 20 1.78 -23.42 2.92
CA GLY A 20 0.63 -22.77 2.30
C GLY A 20 0.14 -21.74 3.30
N SER A 21 0.68 -20.53 3.26
CA SER A 21 0.01 -19.41 3.90
C SER A 21 -1.23 -19.13 3.07
N SER A 22 -2.28 -19.87 3.36
CA SER A 22 -3.60 -19.52 2.85
C SER A 22 -3.98 -18.21 3.54
N TRP A 23 -4.23 -17.15 2.78
CA TRP A 23 -4.93 -15.96 3.25
C TRP A 23 -6.39 -16.32 3.62
N ALA A 24 -6.58 -17.43 4.31
CA ALA A 24 -7.88 -17.94 4.76
C ALA A 24 -8.63 -16.96 5.67
N GLY A 25 -7.93 -15.90 6.14
CA GLY A 25 -8.51 -14.82 6.92
C GLY A 25 -8.80 -13.53 6.18
N LEU A 26 -8.39 -13.39 4.90
CA LEU A 26 -8.66 -12.18 4.12
C LEU A 26 -10.14 -12.11 3.75
N ILE A 27 -10.84 -11.11 4.29
CA ILE A 27 -12.25 -10.88 3.97
C ILE A 27 -12.45 -9.57 3.21
N TRP A 28 -13.62 -9.40 2.59
CA TRP A 28 -14.03 -8.13 2.00
C TRP A 28 -14.43 -7.13 3.11
N PRO A 29 -14.09 -5.83 2.99
CA PRO A 29 -14.26 -4.86 4.09
C PRO A 29 -15.70 -4.41 4.35
N THR A 30 -16.67 -4.86 3.54
CA THR A 30 -18.10 -4.50 3.66
C THR A 30 -18.99 -5.74 3.55
N PRO A 31 -20.27 -5.68 3.94
CA PRO A 31 -21.19 -6.82 3.80
C PRO A 31 -21.63 -7.08 2.36
N ASN A 32 -21.20 -6.28 1.37
CA ASN A 32 -21.56 -6.47 -0.02
C ASN A 32 -20.92 -7.77 -0.59
N PRO A 33 -21.71 -8.81 -0.96
CA PRO A 33 -21.17 -10.08 -1.45
C PRO A 33 -20.81 -10.07 -2.94
N ALA A 34 -21.04 -8.96 -3.64
CA ALA A 34 -20.96 -8.90 -5.09
C ALA A 34 -19.55 -9.25 -5.63
N PHE A 35 -18.48 -8.78 -4.95
CA PHE A 35 -17.12 -9.14 -5.33
C PHE A 35 -16.87 -10.66 -5.18
N GLN A 36 -17.25 -11.28 -4.05
CA GLN A 36 -17.08 -12.71 -3.79
C GLN A 36 -17.86 -13.54 -4.81
N ASN A 37 -19.04 -13.06 -5.19
CA ASN A 37 -19.91 -13.71 -6.18
C ASN A 37 -19.48 -13.47 -7.64
N GLY A 38 -18.35 -12.77 -7.86
CA GLY A 38 -17.84 -12.50 -9.21
C GLY A 38 -18.72 -11.58 -10.05
N GLN A 39 -19.54 -10.74 -9.40
CA GLN A 39 -20.36 -9.76 -10.09
C GLN A 39 -19.50 -8.63 -10.70
N PRO A 40 -20.01 -7.90 -11.72
CA PRO A 40 -19.29 -6.78 -12.31
C PRO A 40 -19.09 -5.64 -11.32
N ILE A 41 -18.11 -4.78 -11.60
CA ILE A 41 -17.65 -3.71 -10.67
C ILE A 41 -18.77 -2.74 -10.29
N GLU A 42 -19.74 -2.51 -11.13
CA GLU A 42 -20.91 -1.66 -10.90
C GLU A 42 -21.75 -2.12 -9.69
N ALA A 43 -21.63 -3.39 -9.31
CA ALA A 43 -22.37 -3.97 -8.19
C ALA A 43 -21.72 -3.68 -6.81
N TYR A 44 -20.46 -3.19 -6.77
CA TYR A 44 -19.75 -2.94 -5.50
C TYR A 44 -18.86 -1.70 -5.50
N ILE A 45 -18.58 -1.06 -6.65
CA ILE A 45 -17.79 0.16 -6.76
C ILE A 45 -18.69 1.40 -6.82
N GLN A 46 -18.43 2.35 -5.94
CA GLN A 46 -19.10 3.65 -5.94
C GLN A 46 -18.43 4.58 -6.95
N SER A 47 -19.15 4.96 -7.97
CA SER A 47 -18.69 5.96 -8.93
C SER A 47 -18.59 7.37 -8.32
N THR A 48 -17.74 8.21 -8.89
CA THR A 48 -17.74 9.66 -8.63
C THR A 48 -18.95 10.33 -9.31
N ALA A 49 -18.95 11.66 -9.37
CA ALA A 49 -20.00 12.42 -10.09
C ALA A 49 -20.07 12.11 -11.60
N SER A 50 -19.08 11.43 -12.16
CA SER A 50 -19.09 10.97 -13.56
C SER A 50 -20.13 9.90 -13.85
N GLY A 51 -20.59 9.16 -12.84
CA GLY A 51 -21.47 8.00 -12.99
C GLY A 51 -20.76 6.75 -13.51
N VAL A 52 -19.46 6.82 -13.84
CA VAL A 52 -18.67 5.72 -14.39
C VAL A 52 -18.01 4.96 -13.23
N ALA A 53 -18.27 3.64 -13.09
CA ALA A 53 -17.82 2.82 -11.97
C ALA A 53 -16.28 2.82 -11.83
N GLU A 54 -15.54 2.80 -12.94
CA GLU A 54 -14.08 2.84 -12.97
C GLU A 54 -13.51 4.05 -12.23
N SER A 55 -14.27 5.15 -12.09
CA SER A 55 -13.83 6.32 -11.33
C SER A 55 -13.69 6.08 -9.82
N GLY A 56 -14.23 4.99 -9.31
CA GLY A 56 -14.07 4.53 -7.93
C GLY A 56 -12.96 3.49 -7.74
N LEU A 57 -12.29 3.07 -8.82
CA LEU A 57 -11.15 2.17 -8.78
C LEU A 57 -9.86 2.88 -8.39
N PHE A 58 -8.82 2.10 -8.11
CA PHE A 58 -7.47 2.59 -7.85
C PHE A 58 -6.80 3.10 -9.13
N GLY A 59 -5.96 4.13 -9.00
CA GLY A 59 -5.11 4.60 -10.09
C GLY A 59 -5.55 5.93 -10.70
N CYS A 60 -5.10 6.19 -11.92
CA CYS A 60 -5.44 7.40 -12.69
C CYS A 60 -6.82 7.26 -13.34
N VAL A 61 -7.87 7.29 -12.56
CA VAL A 61 -9.25 6.98 -12.98
C VAL A 61 -10.21 8.16 -12.81
N ARG A 62 -9.82 9.21 -12.09
CA ARG A 62 -10.65 10.39 -11.83
C ARG A 62 -10.32 11.51 -12.81
N ASN A 63 -11.31 12.37 -13.11
CA ASN A 63 -11.17 13.50 -14.04
C ASN A 63 -10.59 13.03 -15.40
N SER A 64 -11.21 12.01 -16.01
CA SER A 64 -10.77 11.43 -17.28
C SER A 64 -9.30 10.98 -17.27
N GLY A 65 -8.85 10.40 -16.17
CA GLY A 65 -7.49 9.88 -16.00
C GLY A 65 -6.46 10.90 -15.50
N ALA A 66 -6.85 12.16 -15.31
CA ALA A 66 -5.91 13.20 -14.88
C ALA A 66 -5.62 13.22 -13.37
N ARG A 67 -6.47 12.57 -12.56
CA ARG A 67 -6.33 12.55 -11.10
C ARG A 67 -6.23 11.12 -10.57
N PHE A 68 -5.26 10.91 -9.69
CA PHE A 68 -5.01 9.66 -9.00
C PHE A 68 -6.04 9.41 -7.90
N HIS A 69 -6.39 8.14 -7.69
CA HIS A 69 -7.20 7.64 -6.60
C HIS A 69 -6.41 6.56 -5.83
N GLU A 70 -6.27 6.72 -4.54
CA GLU A 70 -5.37 5.94 -3.69
C GLU A 70 -5.93 4.59 -3.26
N GLY A 71 -7.23 4.32 -3.47
CA GLY A 71 -7.89 3.09 -3.00
C GLY A 71 -9.08 2.69 -3.84
N LEU A 72 -10.03 2.01 -3.20
CA LEU A 72 -11.33 1.66 -3.78
C LEU A 72 -12.44 2.42 -3.04
N ASP A 73 -13.39 2.96 -3.78
CA ASP A 73 -14.64 3.48 -3.23
C ASP A 73 -15.71 2.40 -3.30
N LEU A 74 -16.13 1.86 -2.15
CA LEU A 74 -17.05 0.71 -2.07
C LEU A 74 -18.47 1.14 -1.76
N TYR A 75 -19.39 0.65 -2.58
CA TYR A 75 -20.82 0.98 -2.53
C TYR A 75 -21.50 0.36 -1.31
N PRO A 76 -22.42 1.09 -0.60
CA PRO A 76 -23.22 0.54 0.49
C PRO A 76 -24.40 -0.28 -0.03
N VAL A 77 -24.68 -1.43 0.59
CA VAL A 77 -25.85 -2.27 0.25
C VAL A 77 -27.06 -1.98 1.15
N SER A 78 -26.87 -1.34 2.28
CA SER A 78 -27.96 -0.95 3.17
C SER A 78 -27.94 0.53 3.49
N ARG A 79 -29.15 1.10 3.67
CA ARG A 79 -29.36 2.50 4.06
C ARG A 79 -30.44 2.62 5.11
N ASP A 80 -30.29 3.57 6.01
CA ASP A 80 -31.30 3.90 7.01
C ASP A 80 -32.51 4.65 6.40
N LYS A 81 -33.51 4.93 7.23
CA LYS A 81 -34.75 5.68 6.83
C LYS A 81 -34.45 7.10 6.32
N ARG A 82 -33.27 7.67 6.60
CA ARG A 82 -32.81 8.98 6.13
C ARG A 82 -31.96 8.88 4.86
N GLY A 83 -31.72 7.68 4.35
CA GLY A 83 -30.89 7.40 3.17
C GLY A 83 -29.38 7.45 3.46
N GLU A 84 -28.93 7.48 4.72
CA GLU A 84 -27.52 7.33 5.06
C GLU A 84 -27.12 5.85 5.02
N PRO A 85 -25.85 5.51 4.68
CA PRO A 85 -25.36 4.14 4.73
C PRO A 85 -25.54 3.54 6.14
N ALA A 86 -25.92 2.27 6.19
CA ALA A 86 -26.05 1.51 7.43
C ALA A 86 -25.10 0.30 7.51
N ASP A 87 -24.25 0.12 6.51
CA ASP A 87 -23.31 -0.99 6.41
C ASP A 87 -22.22 -0.87 7.48
N PRO A 88 -21.92 -1.95 8.23
CA PRO A 88 -20.69 -2.03 9.01
C PRO A 88 -19.46 -2.10 8.10
N VAL A 89 -18.33 -1.60 8.61
CA VAL A 89 -17.02 -1.71 7.97
C VAL A 89 -16.17 -2.66 8.80
N TYR A 90 -15.56 -3.65 8.15
CA TYR A 90 -14.82 -4.71 8.81
C TYR A 90 -13.31 -4.63 8.60
N ALA A 91 -12.54 -5.00 9.63
CA ALA A 91 -11.12 -5.29 9.47
C ALA A 91 -10.94 -6.48 8.52
N VAL A 92 -10.16 -6.31 7.46
CA VAL A 92 -10.00 -7.34 6.42
C VAL A 92 -9.08 -8.49 6.83
N LEU A 93 -8.19 -8.25 7.79
CA LEU A 93 -7.23 -9.19 8.36
C LEU A 93 -6.99 -8.87 9.84
N PRO A 94 -6.47 -9.82 10.63
CA PRO A 94 -5.99 -9.53 11.97
C PRO A 94 -4.90 -8.44 11.95
N GLY A 95 -4.89 -7.59 12.97
CA GLY A 95 -3.89 -6.54 13.04
C GLY A 95 -3.99 -5.68 14.30
N ARG A 96 -3.23 -4.58 14.28
CA ARG A 96 -3.21 -3.60 15.37
C ARG A 96 -3.65 -2.24 14.83
N VAL A 97 -4.66 -1.65 15.45
CA VAL A 97 -5.07 -0.28 15.16
C VAL A 97 -3.91 0.66 15.47
N VAL A 98 -3.45 1.43 14.49
CA VAL A 98 -2.30 2.32 14.62
C VAL A 98 -2.67 3.80 14.51
N HIS A 99 -3.85 4.09 13.97
CA HIS A 99 -4.39 5.44 13.90
C HIS A 99 -5.91 5.45 13.86
N VAL A 100 -6.51 6.41 14.52
CA VAL A 100 -7.94 6.69 14.47
C VAL A 100 -8.15 8.21 14.40
N ASN A 101 -8.82 8.68 13.37
CA ASN A 101 -9.34 10.03 13.30
C ASN A 101 -10.87 10.03 13.48
N ARG A 102 -11.36 10.64 14.58
CA ARG A 102 -12.80 10.75 14.87
C ARG A 102 -13.43 12.08 14.43
N THR A 103 -12.61 13.01 13.92
CA THR A 103 -13.09 14.36 13.53
C THR A 103 -13.16 14.48 12.01
N ALA A 104 -14.37 14.56 11.46
CA ALA A 104 -14.61 14.57 10.01
C ALA A 104 -13.81 15.66 9.26
N GLY A 105 -13.80 16.88 9.79
CA GLY A 105 -13.18 18.05 9.13
C GLY A 105 -11.65 18.08 9.11
N TYR A 106 -10.95 17.10 9.70
CA TYR A 106 -9.50 17.14 9.83
C TYR A 106 -8.74 16.68 8.59
N SER A 107 -9.39 15.94 7.69
CA SER A 107 -8.78 15.51 6.42
C SER A 107 -9.83 15.19 5.36
N SER A 108 -9.38 15.03 4.12
CA SER A 108 -10.19 14.48 3.02
C SER A 108 -10.71 13.06 3.32
N TYR A 109 -10.00 12.26 4.11
CA TYR A 109 -10.47 10.95 4.57
C TYR A 109 -11.64 11.04 5.58
N GLY A 110 -11.89 12.19 6.17
CA GLY A 110 -12.90 12.33 7.22
C GLY A 110 -12.56 11.54 8.47
N ARG A 111 -13.53 10.79 9.01
CA ARG A 111 -13.27 9.79 10.06
C ARG A 111 -12.67 8.55 9.41
N TYR A 112 -11.54 8.10 9.94
CA TYR A 112 -10.87 6.93 9.37
C TYR A 112 -10.07 6.16 10.42
N VAL A 113 -9.83 4.90 10.12
CA VAL A 113 -9.04 3.96 10.91
C VAL A 113 -7.92 3.42 10.04
N VAL A 114 -6.72 3.25 10.60
CA VAL A 114 -5.60 2.55 9.98
C VAL A 114 -5.22 1.36 10.86
N ILE A 115 -5.09 0.19 10.23
CA ILE A 115 -4.66 -1.05 10.86
C ILE A 115 -3.32 -1.45 10.27
N ALA A 116 -2.33 -1.72 11.12
CA ALA A 116 -1.06 -2.33 10.72
C ALA A 116 -1.17 -3.85 10.87
N HIS A 117 -0.75 -4.56 9.84
CA HIS A 117 -0.66 -6.01 9.76
C HIS A 117 0.80 -6.41 9.97
N ASP A 118 1.29 -6.22 11.22
CA ASP A 118 2.71 -6.38 11.59
C ASP A 118 3.17 -7.85 11.54
N GLN A 119 2.25 -8.81 11.50
CA GLN A 119 2.55 -10.26 11.41
C GLN A 119 2.76 -10.72 9.95
N GLU A 120 2.40 -9.90 8.99
CA GLU A 120 2.60 -10.19 7.58
C GLU A 120 4.03 -9.86 7.12
N THR A 121 4.44 -10.49 6.02
CA THR A 121 5.77 -10.27 5.44
C THR A 121 5.64 -9.92 3.95
N PRO A 122 6.03 -8.69 3.53
CA PRO A 122 6.32 -7.55 4.38
C PRO A 122 5.10 -7.11 5.18
N ALA A 123 5.31 -6.48 6.35
CA ALA A 123 4.24 -5.79 7.05
C ALA A 123 3.61 -4.73 6.13
N PHE A 124 2.32 -4.47 6.27
CA PHE A 124 1.61 -3.46 5.50
C PHE A 124 0.48 -2.85 6.32
N HIS A 125 -0.24 -1.88 5.77
CA HIS A 125 -1.42 -1.34 6.44
C HIS A 125 -2.65 -1.37 5.55
N THR A 126 -3.82 -1.35 6.20
CA THR A 126 -5.11 -1.05 5.57
C THR A 126 -5.70 0.23 6.17
N LEU A 127 -6.40 1.01 5.33
CA LEU A 127 -7.03 2.26 5.71
C LEU A 127 -8.51 2.23 5.31
N TYR A 128 -9.37 2.66 6.25
CA TYR A 128 -10.83 2.64 6.13
C TYR A 128 -11.35 4.04 6.40
N ALA A 129 -11.77 4.76 5.36
CA ALA A 129 -12.12 6.18 5.44
C ALA A 129 -13.61 6.47 5.16
N HIS A 130 -13.98 7.74 5.33
CA HIS A 130 -15.32 8.28 5.20
C HIS A 130 -16.34 7.70 6.19
N LEU A 131 -15.90 7.15 7.33
CA LEU A 131 -16.78 6.52 8.31
C LEU A 131 -17.81 7.51 8.87
N ALA A 132 -19.04 7.05 9.09
CA ALA A 132 -20.08 7.78 9.83
C ALA A 132 -19.75 7.83 11.32
N SER A 133 -19.25 6.69 11.84
CA SER A 133 -18.78 6.54 13.22
C SER A 133 -17.66 5.51 13.28
N VAL A 134 -16.84 5.59 14.32
CA VAL A 134 -15.85 4.55 14.67
C VAL A 134 -16.37 3.83 15.90
N SER A 135 -16.38 2.49 15.89
CA SER A 135 -16.87 1.64 16.97
C SER A 135 -16.14 1.90 18.30
N ASP A 136 -16.83 1.62 19.40
CA ASP A 136 -16.22 1.62 20.73
C ASP A 136 -15.12 0.54 20.80
N GLY A 137 -14.06 0.82 21.56
CA GLY A 137 -12.88 -0.06 21.63
C GLY A 137 -11.91 0.04 20.46
N ILE A 138 -12.27 0.63 19.32
CA ILE A 138 -11.35 0.88 18.21
C ILE A 138 -10.52 2.14 18.52
N ALA A 139 -9.34 1.92 19.05
CA ALA A 139 -8.38 2.97 19.46
C ALA A 139 -6.95 2.55 19.12
N PRO A 140 -6.01 3.50 18.94
CA PRO A 140 -4.61 3.16 18.73
C PRO A 140 -4.08 2.20 19.80
N GLY A 141 -3.43 1.11 19.38
CA GLY A 141 -2.96 0.01 20.21
C GLY A 141 -3.91 -1.18 20.30
N ALA A 142 -5.21 -1.03 20.03
CA ALA A 142 -6.17 -2.13 20.04
C ALA A 142 -5.80 -3.20 19.00
N ARG A 143 -5.93 -4.48 19.37
CA ARG A 143 -5.85 -5.61 18.43
C ARG A 143 -7.23 -5.89 17.88
N VAL A 144 -7.29 -6.24 16.61
CA VAL A 144 -8.53 -6.62 15.91
C VAL A 144 -8.29 -7.92 15.15
N ASP A 145 -9.32 -8.73 15.08
CA ASP A 145 -9.35 -9.91 14.22
C ASP A 145 -10.04 -9.58 12.89
N SER A 146 -9.83 -10.42 11.89
CA SER A 146 -10.61 -10.39 10.65
C SER A 146 -12.11 -10.40 10.97
N GLY A 147 -12.88 -9.51 10.37
CA GLY A 147 -14.33 -9.35 10.63
C GLY A 147 -14.69 -8.47 11.82
N THR A 148 -13.72 -7.96 12.59
CA THR A 148 -14.02 -6.98 13.64
C THR A 148 -14.66 -5.73 13.02
N ALA A 149 -15.83 -5.31 13.53
CA ALA A 149 -16.53 -4.11 13.08
C ALA A 149 -15.81 -2.84 13.54
N LEU A 150 -15.22 -2.11 12.60
CA LEU A 150 -14.45 -0.89 12.85
C LEU A 150 -15.32 0.35 13.04
N GLY A 151 -16.53 0.33 12.48
CA GLY A 151 -17.48 1.43 12.49
C GLY A 151 -18.56 1.25 11.44
N LEU A 152 -19.30 2.32 11.18
CA LEU A 152 -20.31 2.36 10.13
C LEU A 152 -19.77 3.12 8.90
N MET A 153 -20.11 2.64 7.73
CA MET A 153 -19.87 3.34 6.47
C MET A 153 -20.57 4.70 6.49
N GLY A 154 -19.97 5.69 5.85
CA GLY A 154 -20.55 7.03 5.84
C GLY A 154 -20.13 7.86 4.64
N ARG A 155 -19.97 9.16 4.88
CA ARG A 155 -19.56 10.17 3.90
C ARG A 155 -18.85 11.35 4.58
N SER A 156 -18.15 11.08 5.68
CA SER A 156 -17.41 12.11 6.38
C SER A 156 -16.16 12.52 5.59
N ALA A 157 -15.91 13.81 5.45
CA ALA A 157 -14.74 14.38 4.81
C ALA A 157 -14.57 15.84 5.27
N SER A 158 -13.45 16.48 4.94
CA SER A 158 -13.29 17.94 5.07
C SER A 158 -14.07 18.73 4.01
N TYR A 159 -14.76 18.04 3.13
CA TYR A 159 -15.67 18.58 2.11
C TYR A 159 -16.98 17.80 2.09
N SER A 160 -17.98 18.27 1.34
CA SER A 160 -19.28 17.60 1.27
C SER A 160 -19.28 16.43 0.30
N ILE A 161 -19.67 15.25 0.77
CA ILE A 161 -19.99 14.09 -0.05
C ILE A 161 -21.52 13.92 -0.04
N PRO A 162 -22.21 13.92 -1.19
CA PRO A 162 -23.65 13.70 -1.26
C PRO A 162 -24.04 12.32 -0.72
N LYS A 163 -25.23 12.17 -0.13
CA LYS A 163 -25.73 10.88 0.40
C LYS A 163 -25.72 9.77 -0.65
N THR A 164 -26.11 10.09 -1.87
CA THR A 164 -26.12 9.15 -3.00
C THR A 164 -24.75 8.59 -3.37
N ARG A 165 -23.69 9.30 -2.97
CA ARG A 165 -22.31 8.89 -3.19
C ARG A 165 -21.55 8.56 -1.90
N ALA A 166 -22.28 8.28 -0.82
CA ALA A 166 -21.68 7.77 0.40
C ALA A 166 -21.03 6.39 0.14
N HIS A 167 -19.82 6.16 0.66
CA HIS A 167 -19.01 4.99 0.37
C HIS A 167 -17.95 4.75 1.44
N LEU A 168 -17.40 3.54 1.46
CA LEU A 168 -16.13 3.28 2.12
C LEU A 168 -15.00 3.54 1.14
N HIS A 169 -14.06 4.43 1.47
CA HIS A 169 -12.77 4.50 0.80
C HIS A 169 -11.80 3.57 1.51
N PHE A 170 -11.28 2.57 0.78
CA PHE A 170 -10.45 1.48 1.29
C PHE A 170 -9.08 1.45 0.61
N GLU A 171 -7.99 1.44 1.40
CA GLU A 171 -6.61 1.35 0.90
C GLU A 171 -5.85 0.17 1.49
N ILE A 172 -4.90 -0.36 0.72
CA ILE A 172 -3.83 -1.28 1.14
C ILE A 172 -2.50 -0.63 0.78
N GLY A 173 -1.52 -0.59 1.69
CA GLY A 173 -0.27 0.08 1.33
C GLY A 173 0.82 0.07 2.38
N PHE A 174 1.82 0.92 2.14
CA PHE A 174 3.02 1.08 2.95
C PHE A 174 3.20 2.53 3.39
N ARG A 175 3.78 2.72 4.56
CA ARG A 175 4.19 4.04 5.07
C ARG A 175 5.63 4.34 4.62
N LEU A 176 5.88 5.55 4.12
CA LEU A 176 7.18 5.92 3.54
C LEU A 176 8.26 6.15 4.61
N THR A 177 7.92 6.86 5.72
CA THR A 177 8.89 7.17 6.78
C THR A 177 8.23 7.27 8.15
N ASP A 178 8.99 7.06 9.20
CA ASP A 178 8.59 7.35 10.58
C ASP A 178 8.78 8.83 10.93
N ASP A 179 9.74 9.52 10.28
CA ASP A 179 10.02 10.95 10.48
C ASP A 179 9.26 11.86 9.49
N PHE A 180 7.98 11.57 9.29
CA PHE A 180 7.15 12.37 8.39
C PHE A 180 6.94 13.82 8.86
N GLN A 181 6.96 14.06 10.18
CA GLN A 181 6.71 15.40 10.72
C GLN A 181 7.79 16.40 10.27
N ALA A 182 9.07 15.99 10.28
CA ALA A 182 10.17 16.86 9.81
C ALA A 182 9.99 17.28 8.34
N TRP A 183 9.58 16.33 7.47
CA TRP A 183 9.25 16.65 6.07
C TRP A 183 8.05 17.58 5.97
N TYR A 184 6.98 17.34 6.75
CA TYR A 184 5.76 18.15 6.74
C TYR A 184 6.04 19.61 7.14
N ASP A 185 6.82 19.80 8.21
CA ASP A 185 7.19 21.13 8.71
C ASP A 185 8.05 21.89 7.68
N TYR A 186 8.96 21.19 7.02
CA TYR A 186 9.78 21.75 5.94
C TYR A 186 8.92 22.27 4.77
N GLN A 187 7.80 21.60 4.44
CA GLN A 187 6.90 22.02 3.35
C GLN A 187 6.11 23.31 3.66
N LYS A 188 6.00 23.73 4.92
CA LYS A 188 5.31 24.96 5.36
C LYS A 188 3.86 25.06 4.85
N PHE A 189 3.08 23.97 4.96
CA PHE A 189 1.70 23.89 4.45
C PHE A 189 0.69 24.86 5.10
N GLY A 190 1.05 25.64 6.11
CA GLY A 190 0.14 26.57 6.80
C GLY A 190 -0.90 25.89 7.71
N SER A 191 -0.98 24.55 7.71
CA SER A 191 -1.86 23.76 8.57
C SER A 191 -1.05 22.76 9.39
N LYS A 192 -1.58 22.38 10.57
CA LYS A 192 -0.93 21.37 11.41
C LYS A 192 -1.14 19.97 10.82
N ASN A 193 -0.10 19.13 10.86
CA ASN A 193 -0.26 17.70 10.66
C ASN A 193 -1.02 17.10 11.87
N ARG A 194 -2.28 16.73 11.69
CA ARG A 194 -3.14 16.15 12.74
C ARG A 194 -3.12 14.61 12.75
N HIS A 195 -2.40 14.01 11.82
CA HIS A 195 -2.43 12.57 11.55
C HIS A 195 -1.09 11.88 11.80
N GLY A 196 -0.06 12.65 12.24
CA GLY A 196 1.29 12.16 12.45
C GLY A 196 1.81 11.44 11.22
N LYS A 197 2.44 10.29 11.43
CA LYS A 197 2.99 9.47 10.35
C LYS A 197 1.95 8.71 9.50
N TRP A 198 0.67 8.75 9.90
CA TRP A 198 -0.47 8.17 9.15
C TRP A 198 -1.24 9.19 8.32
N ASN A 199 -0.61 10.32 8.04
CA ASN A 199 -1.09 11.28 7.06
C ASN A 199 -1.00 10.68 5.65
N GLY A 200 -2.04 10.83 4.82
CA GLY A 200 -2.08 10.25 3.47
C GLY A 200 -0.90 10.63 2.57
N MET A 201 -0.27 11.81 2.79
CA MET A 201 0.93 12.21 2.06
C MET A 201 2.17 11.35 2.39
N ASN A 202 2.13 10.56 3.46
CA ASN A 202 3.17 9.63 3.87
C ASN A 202 2.87 8.18 3.49
N LEU A 203 1.75 7.94 2.81
CA LEU A 203 1.31 6.60 2.42
C LEU A 203 1.50 6.39 0.92
N VAL A 204 1.82 5.16 0.55
CA VAL A 204 1.80 4.67 -0.83
C VAL A 204 0.94 3.43 -0.88
N SER A 205 0.01 3.40 -1.84
CA SER A 205 -1.00 2.36 -1.92
C SER A 205 -0.75 1.39 -3.06
N LEU A 206 -1.15 0.15 -2.85
CA LEU A 206 -1.28 -0.90 -3.86
C LEU A 206 -2.70 -0.84 -4.43
N ASP A 207 -2.91 -1.44 -5.60
CA ASP A 207 -4.26 -1.64 -6.14
C ASP A 207 -4.99 -2.70 -5.31
N PRO A 208 -6.00 -2.33 -4.49
CA PRO A 208 -6.67 -3.31 -3.66
C PRO A 208 -7.49 -4.32 -4.47
N LEU A 209 -8.11 -3.90 -5.58
CA LEU A 209 -8.91 -4.82 -6.39
C LEU A 209 -8.03 -5.85 -7.09
N ASP A 210 -6.95 -5.43 -7.73
CA ASP A 210 -5.99 -6.35 -8.37
C ASP A 210 -5.37 -7.31 -7.34
N PHE A 211 -5.08 -6.83 -6.13
CA PHE A 211 -4.61 -7.67 -5.03
C PHE A 211 -5.65 -8.75 -4.65
N TYR A 212 -6.91 -8.36 -4.36
CA TYR A 212 -7.98 -9.30 -4.03
C TYR A 212 -8.26 -10.30 -5.18
N GLU A 213 -8.26 -9.82 -6.42
CA GLU A 213 -8.41 -10.67 -7.61
C GLU A 213 -7.25 -11.68 -7.75
N SER A 214 -6.02 -11.24 -7.47
CA SER A 214 -4.85 -12.10 -7.55
C SER A 214 -4.88 -13.21 -6.49
N VAL A 215 -5.32 -12.88 -5.27
CA VAL A 215 -5.54 -13.86 -4.20
C VAL A 215 -6.68 -14.81 -4.54
N ARG A 216 -7.84 -14.29 -4.97
CA ARG A 216 -9.01 -15.08 -5.34
C ARG A 216 -8.72 -16.08 -6.46
N LYS A 217 -7.91 -15.68 -7.43
CA LYS A 217 -7.48 -16.53 -8.56
C LYS A 217 -6.32 -17.46 -8.23
N GLY A 218 -5.84 -17.48 -6.98
CA GLY A 218 -4.70 -18.29 -6.55
C GLY A 218 -3.37 -17.93 -7.21
N LYS A 219 -3.24 -16.70 -7.76
CA LYS A 219 -2.01 -16.24 -8.39
C LYS A 219 -0.93 -15.86 -7.39
N VAL A 220 -1.36 -15.41 -6.22
CA VAL A 220 -0.50 -15.04 -5.08
C VAL A 220 -1.12 -15.53 -3.78
N GLY A 221 -0.27 -15.97 -2.85
CA GLY A 221 -0.68 -16.45 -1.52
C GLY A 221 -0.42 -15.45 -0.39
N ASN A 222 0.25 -14.32 -0.67
CA ASN A 222 0.57 -13.29 0.32
C ASN A 222 1.00 -11.97 -0.35
N VAL A 223 1.16 -10.92 0.46
CA VAL A 223 1.55 -9.59 -0.03
C VAL A 223 2.97 -9.57 -0.62
N TYR A 224 3.86 -10.42 -0.16
CA TYR A 224 5.22 -10.52 -0.70
C TYR A 224 5.22 -11.04 -2.15
N GLU A 225 4.45 -12.11 -2.40
CA GLU A 225 4.29 -12.65 -3.75
C GLU A 225 3.61 -11.63 -4.67
N TYR A 226 2.60 -10.92 -4.16
CA TYR A 226 1.98 -9.82 -4.91
C TYR A 226 2.97 -8.71 -5.24
N MET A 227 3.76 -8.26 -4.27
CA MET A 227 4.80 -7.25 -4.49
C MET A 227 5.85 -7.71 -5.51
N LYS A 228 6.16 -9.01 -5.55
CA LYS A 228 7.05 -9.56 -6.58
C LYS A 228 6.39 -9.59 -7.95
N ALA A 229 5.13 -9.97 -8.03
CA ALA A 229 4.39 -10.11 -9.30
C ALA A 229 4.14 -8.77 -9.99
N ILE A 230 3.91 -7.67 -9.25
CA ILE A 230 3.72 -6.36 -9.87
C ILE A 230 5.01 -5.91 -10.61
N PRO A 231 4.91 -5.38 -11.84
CA PRO A 231 6.07 -5.05 -12.64
C PRO A 231 6.79 -3.80 -12.13
N ALA A 232 8.12 -3.76 -12.32
CA ALA A 232 8.90 -2.55 -12.14
C ALA A 232 8.74 -1.63 -13.37
N TYR A 233 8.49 -0.35 -13.12
CA TYR A 233 8.36 0.70 -14.13
C TYR A 233 9.67 1.46 -14.33
N ALA A 234 10.41 1.67 -13.24
CA ALA A 234 11.72 2.27 -13.27
C ALA A 234 12.60 1.73 -12.14
N ARG A 235 13.91 1.76 -12.33
CA ARG A 235 14.92 1.53 -11.30
C ARG A 235 15.75 2.80 -11.15
N ILE A 236 15.83 3.30 -9.92
CA ILE A 236 16.48 4.57 -9.60
C ILE A 236 17.55 4.31 -8.53
N ARG A 237 18.76 4.81 -8.74
CA ARG A 237 19.84 4.82 -7.74
C ARG A 237 19.80 6.12 -6.96
N VAL A 238 19.93 6.01 -5.63
CA VAL A 238 20.10 7.13 -4.72
C VAL A 238 21.41 6.95 -3.97
N GLN A 239 22.32 7.90 -4.09
CA GLN A 239 23.64 7.89 -3.43
C GLN A 239 23.49 8.35 -1.99
N VAL A 240 23.36 7.40 -1.08
CA VAL A 240 23.26 7.64 0.38
C VAL A 240 23.83 6.44 1.13
N SER A 241 24.43 6.69 2.29
CA SER A 241 24.97 5.64 3.16
C SER A 241 23.99 5.20 4.25
N GLN A 242 22.96 5.98 4.51
CA GLN A 242 21.97 5.66 5.55
C GLN A 242 21.02 4.56 5.12
N VAL A 243 20.51 3.81 6.09
CA VAL A 243 19.40 2.87 5.93
C VAL A 243 18.11 3.65 6.20
N PRO A 244 17.21 3.81 5.22
CA PRO A 244 15.96 4.54 5.46
C PRO A 244 14.98 3.72 6.30
N ASP A 245 14.08 4.39 7.03
CA ASP A 245 13.02 3.77 7.83
C ASP A 245 12.22 2.75 7.04
N PHE A 246 11.94 3.04 5.77
CA PHE A 246 11.22 2.14 4.88
C PHE A 246 11.89 0.76 4.79
N VAL A 247 13.21 0.71 4.66
CA VAL A 247 13.97 -0.55 4.60
C VAL A 247 13.92 -1.28 5.94
N SER A 248 14.02 -0.54 7.06
CA SER A 248 13.94 -1.11 8.41
C SER A 248 12.55 -1.64 8.72
N ASN A 249 11.50 -0.95 8.27
CA ASN A 249 10.11 -1.35 8.45
C ASN A 249 9.68 -2.52 7.54
N TYR A 250 10.31 -2.66 6.35
CA TYR A 250 9.94 -3.64 5.33
C TYR A 250 11.16 -4.42 4.81
N PRO A 251 11.90 -5.13 5.68
CA PRO A 251 13.15 -5.79 5.32
C PRO A 251 12.99 -6.86 4.24
N ALA A 252 11.82 -7.46 4.11
CA ALA A 252 11.51 -8.44 3.07
C ALA A 252 11.59 -7.88 1.63
N LEU A 253 11.53 -6.55 1.47
CA LEU A 253 11.68 -5.89 0.16
C LEU A 253 13.15 -5.66 -0.21
N VAL A 254 14.10 -6.04 0.63
CA VAL A 254 15.55 -5.91 0.38
C VAL A 254 16.06 -7.16 -0.32
N THR A 255 16.81 -6.98 -1.40
CA THR A 255 17.24 -8.08 -2.29
C THR A 255 18.44 -8.86 -1.78
N ARG A 256 19.24 -8.29 -0.87
CA ARG A 256 20.44 -8.93 -0.32
C ARG A 256 20.83 -8.37 1.05
N PRO A 257 21.48 -9.15 1.92
CA PRO A 257 21.92 -8.68 3.24
C PRO A 257 22.86 -7.48 3.15
N TYR A 258 22.74 -6.56 4.12
CA TYR A 258 23.58 -5.35 4.19
C TYR A 258 24.20 -5.12 5.58
N ALA A 259 23.86 -5.91 6.58
CA ALA A 259 24.44 -5.80 7.92
C ALA A 259 25.96 -5.95 7.87
N GLY A 260 26.69 -5.06 8.56
CA GLY A 260 28.15 -5.06 8.62
C GLY A 260 28.88 -4.58 7.34
N ARG A 261 28.14 -4.14 6.31
CA ARG A 261 28.72 -3.64 5.06
C ARG A 261 28.58 -2.14 4.90
N LYS A 262 29.56 -1.49 4.28
CA LYS A 262 29.54 -0.04 4.03
C LYS A 262 28.66 0.28 2.82
N ILE A 263 27.41 0.68 3.08
CA ILE A 263 26.48 1.13 2.04
C ILE A 263 26.95 2.47 1.47
N VAL A 264 26.86 2.65 0.15
CA VAL A 264 27.14 3.90 -0.57
C VAL A 264 25.97 4.36 -1.43
N ALA A 265 25.04 3.45 -1.77
CA ALA A 265 23.84 3.79 -2.51
C ALA A 265 22.75 2.73 -2.33
N TRP A 266 21.52 3.08 -2.74
CA TRP A 266 20.40 2.16 -2.90
C TRP A 266 19.88 2.20 -4.33
N ASP A 267 19.73 1.03 -4.95
CA ASP A 267 18.97 0.90 -6.20
C ASP A 267 17.55 0.47 -5.86
N ILE A 268 16.59 1.31 -6.20
CA ILE A 268 15.18 1.12 -5.84
C ILE A 268 14.38 0.85 -7.11
N ALA A 269 13.65 -0.28 -7.15
CA ALA A 269 12.67 -0.53 -8.20
C ALA A 269 11.31 0.03 -7.79
N PHE A 270 10.76 0.89 -8.62
CA PHE A 270 9.43 1.47 -8.45
C PHE A 270 8.43 0.76 -9.33
N SER A 271 7.29 0.38 -8.76
CA SER A 271 6.13 -0.10 -9.52
C SER A 271 5.35 1.08 -10.13
N GLN A 272 4.23 0.78 -10.76
CA GLN A 272 3.26 1.78 -11.19
C GLN A 272 2.91 2.70 -10.01
N TYR A 273 2.78 4.01 -10.31
CA TYR A 273 2.43 5.05 -9.34
C TYR A 273 3.42 5.25 -8.18
N GLY A 274 4.64 4.69 -8.29
CA GLY A 274 5.76 5.05 -7.42
C GLY A 274 5.83 4.29 -6.09
N VAL A 275 5.28 3.06 -6.02
CA VAL A 275 5.52 2.18 -4.87
C VAL A 275 6.96 1.64 -4.92
N PRO A 276 7.81 1.87 -3.91
CA PRO A 276 9.18 1.37 -3.87
C PRO A 276 9.18 -0.12 -3.49
N LYS A 277 9.06 -0.99 -4.49
CA LYS A 277 8.77 -2.43 -4.34
C LYS A 277 9.98 -3.32 -4.07
N GLU A 278 11.19 -2.86 -4.38
CA GLU A 278 12.42 -3.65 -4.26
C GLU A 278 13.61 -2.74 -3.97
N TRP A 279 14.47 -3.14 -3.04
CA TRP A 279 15.60 -2.36 -2.55
C TRP A 279 16.89 -3.15 -2.63
N THR A 280 17.85 -2.70 -3.41
CA THR A 280 19.17 -3.32 -3.54
C THR A 280 20.23 -2.40 -2.94
N PRO A 281 20.84 -2.76 -1.80
CA PRO A 281 21.95 -1.99 -1.24
C PRO A 281 23.16 -2.08 -2.17
N ARG A 282 23.91 -0.99 -2.27
CA ARG A 282 25.18 -0.91 -3.01
C ARG A 282 26.30 -0.58 -2.05
N PHE A 283 27.42 -1.27 -2.21
CA PHE A 283 28.50 -1.26 -1.24
C PHE A 283 29.75 -0.59 -1.79
N ALA A 284 30.59 -0.08 -0.89
CA ALA A 284 31.82 0.65 -1.25
C ALA A 284 32.77 -0.16 -2.15
N GLU A 285 32.87 -1.47 -1.91
CA GLU A 285 33.72 -2.39 -2.68
C GLU A 285 33.24 -2.63 -4.12
N GLU A 286 32.02 -2.20 -4.46
CA GLU A 286 31.51 -2.27 -5.85
C GLU A 286 32.03 -1.12 -6.73
N GLY A 287 32.82 -0.17 -6.19
CA GLY A 287 33.41 0.93 -6.95
C GLY A 287 32.38 1.91 -7.54
N ILE A 288 31.19 1.99 -6.96
CA ILE A 288 30.13 2.87 -7.44
C ILE A 288 30.45 4.31 -7.04
N GLY A 289 30.79 5.13 -8.04
CA GLY A 289 31.01 6.57 -7.85
C GLY A 289 29.70 7.36 -7.78
N GLY A 290 29.80 8.56 -7.21
CA GLY A 290 28.69 9.53 -7.08
C GLY A 290 28.83 10.37 -5.82
N ARG A 291 28.17 11.53 -5.79
CA ARG A 291 28.14 12.39 -4.59
C ARG A 291 26.93 12.05 -3.72
N PRO A 292 27.03 12.16 -2.40
CA PRO A 292 25.86 12.01 -1.53
C PRO A 292 24.69 12.88 -2.01
N GLY A 293 23.50 12.28 -2.10
CA GLY A 293 22.29 12.95 -2.61
C GLY A 293 22.09 12.85 -4.13
N ASP A 294 23.08 12.37 -4.89
CA ASP A 294 22.89 12.15 -6.34
C ASP A 294 21.79 11.10 -6.58
N VAL A 295 20.91 11.39 -7.55
CA VAL A 295 19.84 10.48 -7.97
C VAL A 295 19.95 10.21 -9.47
N LYS A 296 19.98 8.91 -9.85
CA LYS A 296 20.20 8.47 -11.24
C LYS A 296 19.18 7.43 -11.66
N VAL A 297 18.56 7.63 -12.82
CA VAL A 297 17.73 6.59 -13.47
C VAL A 297 18.67 5.52 -14.04
N LEU A 298 18.49 4.27 -13.64
CA LEU A 298 19.30 3.12 -14.11
C LEU A 298 18.62 2.36 -15.25
N ALA A 299 17.31 2.17 -15.13
CA ALA A 299 16.51 1.45 -16.11
C ALA A 299 15.05 1.90 -16.01
N TYR A 300 14.32 1.76 -17.10
CA TYR A 300 12.88 2.03 -17.13
C TYR A 300 12.22 1.24 -18.28
N ASN A 301 10.90 1.06 -18.15
CA ASN A 301 10.08 0.47 -19.19
C ASN A 301 9.28 1.59 -19.90
N PRO A 302 9.65 2.01 -21.11
CA PRO A 302 9.02 3.15 -21.76
C PRO A 302 7.55 2.89 -22.11
N LYS A 303 7.18 1.66 -22.51
CA LYS A 303 5.80 1.30 -22.83
C LYS A 303 4.89 1.47 -21.60
N ARG A 304 5.30 0.91 -20.44
CA ARG A 304 4.52 1.02 -19.20
C ARG A 304 4.43 2.45 -18.67
N LEU A 305 5.48 3.25 -18.83
CA LEU A 305 5.44 4.67 -18.44
C LEU A 305 4.51 5.49 -19.33
N GLN A 306 4.37 5.15 -20.60
CA GLN A 306 3.42 5.80 -21.52
C GLN A 306 1.96 5.49 -21.16
N GLU A 307 1.68 4.34 -20.54
CA GLU A 307 0.36 3.96 -20.06
C GLU A 307 -0.10 4.79 -18.84
N GLN A 308 0.81 5.52 -18.17
CA GLN A 308 0.49 6.37 -17.03
C GLN A 308 -0.04 7.75 -17.46
N SER A 309 -1.27 8.04 -17.18
CA SER A 309 -1.91 9.34 -17.49
C SER A 309 -1.67 10.41 -16.41
N CYS A 310 -1.54 10.01 -15.15
CA CYS A 310 -1.21 10.87 -14.02
C CYS A 310 -0.12 10.21 -13.15
N ARG A 311 0.34 10.81 -12.08
CA ARG A 311 1.27 10.27 -11.07
C ARG A 311 2.39 9.40 -11.65
N ARG A 312 3.13 9.95 -12.60
CA ARG A 312 4.22 9.26 -13.30
C ARG A 312 5.43 9.05 -12.40
N VAL A 313 6.13 7.91 -12.56
CA VAL A 313 7.41 7.67 -11.90
C VAL A 313 8.52 8.50 -12.56
N LEU A 314 8.53 8.55 -13.89
CA LEU A 314 9.46 9.36 -14.68
C LEU A 314 8.70 10.19 -15.71
N ASP A 315 9.19 11.40 -15.96
CA ASP A 315 8.75 12.24 -17.07
C ASP A 315 9.57 11.90 -18.32
N LEU A 316 8.88 11.51 -19.41
CA LEU A 316 9.50 11.08 -20.68
C LEU A 316 9.65 12.22 -21.71
N GLY A 317 9.33 13.45 -21.36
CA GLY A 317 9.40 14.62 -22.25
C GLY A 317 10.82 15.09 -22.49
N GLY A 318 11.59 14.42 -23.37
CA GLY A 318 12.96 14.81 -23.73
C GLY A 318 13.83 13.64 -24.19
N LYS A 319 15.12 13.91 -24.47
CA LYS A 319 16.09 12.88 -24.91
C LYS A 319 16.40 11.84 -23.82
N THR A 320 16.30 12.23 -22.56
CA THR A 320 16.53 11.36 -21.39
C THR A 320 15.38 11.48 -20.41
N PRO A 321 14.93 10.37 -19.80
CA PRO A 321 13.88 10.41 -18.79
C PRO A 321 14.35 11.19 -17.58
N LYS A 322 13.45 12.00 -16.99
CA LYS A 322 13.69 12.72 -15.75
C LYS A 322 12.82 12.13 -14.63
N ILE A 323 13.33 12.17 -13.41
CA ILE A 323 12.54 11.76 -12.25
C ILE A 323 11.41 12.77 -12.07
N SER A 324 10.17 12.28 -11.98
CA SER A 324 9.01 13.15 -11.81
C SER A 324 9.04 13.87 -10.45
N SER A 325 8.35 15.00 -10.35
CA SER A 325 8.21 15.74 -9.09
C SER A 325 7.59 14.89 -7.97
N GLY A 326 6.63 14.02 -8.31
CA GLY A 326 6.01 13.09 -7.37
C GLY A 326 7.00 12.05 -6.83
N THR A 327 7.80 11.44 -7.70
CA THR A 327 8.84 10.49 -7.30
C THR A 327 9.94 11.19 -6.49
N LEU A 328 10.34 12.40 -6.87
CA LEU A 328 11.31 13.18 -6.12
C LEU A 328 10.79 13.50 -4.71
N SER A 329 9.52 13.89 -4.58
CA SER A 329 8.87 14.09 -3.26
C SER A 329 8.85 12.80 -2.43
N THR A 330 8.64 11.63 -3.05
CA THR A 330 8.72 10.32 -2.38
C THR A 330 10.14 10.05 -1.89
N LEU A 331 11.17 10.27 -2.72
CA LEU A 331 12.57 10.11 -2.32
C LEU A 331 12.97 11.05 -1.19
N LYS A 332 12.50 12.30 -1.21
CA LYS A 332 12.71 13.26 -0.11
C LYS A 332 12.18 12.73 1.22
N LYS A 333 10.98 12.14 1.25
CA LYS A 333 10.41 11.53 2.46
C LYS A 333 11.20 10.29 2.89
N LEU A 334 11.54 9.40 1.96
CA LEU A 334 12.27 8.16 2.23
C LEU A 334 13.67 8.40 2.82
N PHE A 335 14.36 9.45 2.38
CA PHE A 335 15.75 9.73 2.77
C PHE A 335 15.94 10.98 3.62
N GLY A 336 14.86 11.68 3.98
CA GLY A 336 14.96 12.92 4.75
C GLY A 336 15.62 14.07 4.00
N PHE A 337 15.61 14.08 2.65
CA PHE A 337 16.15 15.19 1.87
C PHE A 337 15.28 16.45 2.01
N LYS A 338 15.93 17.60 2.05
CA LYS A 338 15.28 18.93 2.11
C LYS A 338 14.99 19.49 0.73
#